data_5e92c7b2e29262a55757ce5b710bbd14
#
_entry.id   5e92c7b2e29262a55757ce5b710bbd14
#
_cell.length_a   1.000
_cell.length_b   1.000
_cell.length_c   1.000
_cell.angle_alpha   90.00
_cell.angle_beta   90.00
_cell.angle_gamma   90.00
#
_symmetry.space_group_name_H-M   'P 1'
#
loop_
_entity.id
_entity.type
_entity.pdbx_description
1 polymer ?
#
loop_
_entity_poly.entity_id
_entity_poly.type
_entity_poly.pdbx_seq_one_letter_code
_entity_poly.pdbx_strand_id
1 'polypeptide(L)'
;MSAITATGIRDAIQAAFRGKPVKRVELFGSAARGEMRPDSDVDILVTPAPEATRQDLFIMAAEVEDALGRPVDFLIRSDVEAMKNVEAKDLILKSAVAVYVP
;
A
#
# COMPACT_ATOMS: atom_id res chain seq x y z
N MET A 1 -16.16 -17.97 -0.92
CA MET A 1 -15.80 -16.62 -1.35
C MET A 1 -14.46 -16.64 -2.07
N SER A 2 -14.42 -16.08 -3.23
CA SER A 2 -13.20 -16.09 -4.03
C SER A 2 -12.15 -15.11 -3.46
N ALA A 3 -10.88 -15.48 -3.59
CA ALA A 3 -9.80 -14.58 -3.25
C ALA A 3 -9.80 -13.40 -4.22
N ILE A 4 -9.37 -12.23 -3.71
CA ILE A 4 -9.19 -11.07 -4.56
C ILE A 4 -7.99 -11.32 -5.47
N THR A 5 -8.18 -11.15 -6.77
CA THR A 5 -7.09 -11.27 -7.75
C THR A 5 -6.16 -10.06 -7.66
N ALA A 6 -4.98 -10.16 -8.28
CA ALA A 6 -4.05 -9.02 -8.35
C ALA A 6 -4.73 -7.80 -8.99
N THR A 7 -5.53 -8.00 -10.06
CA THR A 7 -6.30 -6.92 -10.68
C THR A 7 -7.33 -6.35 -9.72
N GLY A 8 -8.04 -7.21 -8.98
CA GLY A 8 -9.01 -6.77 -7.99
C GLY A 8 -8.40 -5.96 -6.87
N ILE A 9 -7.19 -6.32 -6.44
CA ILE A 9 -6.46 -5.56 -5.42
C ILE A 9 -6.11 -4.16 -5.95
N ARG A 10 -5.61 -4.06 -7.17
CA ARG A 10 -5.29 -2.77 -7.78
C ARG A 10 -6.54 -1.89 -7.87
N ASP A 11 -7.64 -2.44 -8.34
CA ASP A 11 -8.89 -1.71 -8.48
C ASP A 11 -9.40 -1.22 -7.13
N ALA A 12 -9.34 -2.07 -6.11
CA ALA A 12 -9.77 -1.71 -4.75
C ALA A 12 -8.90 -0.60 -4.17
N ILE A 13 -7.59 -0.67 -4.39
CA ILE A 13 -6.66 0.38 -3.93
C ILE A 13 -6.95 1.69 -4.64
N GLN A 14 -7.11 1.68 -5.95
CA GLN A 14 -7.42 2.87 -6.72
C GLN A 14 -8.70 3.53 -6.23
N ALA A 15 -9.73 2.73 -5.97
CA ALA A 15 -10.99 3.24 -5.46
C ALA A 15 -10.85 3.83 -4.05
N ALA A 16 -10.09 3.15 -3.18
CA ALA A 16 -9.90 3.59 -1.80
C ALA A 16 -9.11 4.89 -1.69
N PHE A 17 -8.14 5.09 -2.58
CA PHE A 17 -7.28 6.28 -2.51
C PHE A 17 -7.75 7.44 -3.38
N ARG A 18 -8.77 7.23 -4.21
CA ARG A 18 -9.28 8.30 -5.06
C ARG A 18 -9.78 9.47 -4.22
N GLY A 19 -9.28 10.67 -4.54
CA GLY A 19 -9.64 11.87 -3.79
C GLY A 19 -8.93 12.04 -2.45
N LYS A 20 -8.05 11.13 -2.09
CA LYS A 20 -7.27 11.22 -0.85
C LYS A 20 -5.97 12.01 -1.08
N PRO A 21 -5.39 12.62 -0.03
CA PRO A 21 -4.17 13.41 -0.17
C PRO A 21 -2.93 12.52 -0.26
N VAL A 22 -2.75 11.87 -1.40
CA VAL A 22 -1.58 11.03 -1.68
C VAL A 22 -0.99 11.39 -3.03
N LYS A 23 0.33 11.23 -3.16
CA LYS A 23 1.04 11.38 -4.41
C LYS A 23 1.22 10.07 -5.15
N ARG A 24 1.31 8.98 -4.40
CA ARG A 24 1.61 7.68 -5.00
C ARG A 24 1.26 6.57 -4.02
N VAL A 25 0.74 5.50 -4.54
CA VAL A 25 0.52 4.26 -3.77
C VAL A 25 1.16 3.13 -4.54
N GLU A 26 1.98 2.35 -3.84
CA GLU A 26 2.70 1.22 -4.41
C GLU A 26 2.40 -0.05 -3.63
N LEU A 27 2.46 -1.18 -4.31
CA LEU A 27 2.46 -2.50 -3.66
C LEU A 27 3.91 -2.97 -3.55
N PHE A 28 4.21 -3.70 -2.49
CA PHE A 28 5.49 -4.38 -2.37
C PHE A 28 5.27 -5.78 -1.79
N GLY A 29 6.34 -6.55 -1.65
CA GLY A 29 6.25 -7.90 -1.11
C GLY A 29 5.50 -8.87 -2.02
N SER A 30 4.78 -9.80 -1.44
CA SER A 30 4.10 -10.86 -2.18
C SER A 30 3.02 -10.34 -3.13
N ALA A 31 2.33 -9.26 -2.74
CA ALA A 31 1.31 -8.66 -3.60
C ALA A 31 1.91 -8.11 -4.90
N ALA A 32 3.08 -7.47 -4.81
CA ALA A 32 3.78 -6.94 -5.99
C ALA A 32 4.29 -8.04 -6.91
N ARG A 33 4.64 -9.20 -6.34
CA ARG A 33 5.15 -10.34 -7.11
C ARG A 33 4.05 -11.25 -7.64
N GLY A 34 2.79 -11.02 -7.30
CA GLY A 34 1.69 -11.91 -7.68
C GLY A 34 1.71 -13.23 -6.93
N GLU A 35 2.38 -13.31 -5.79
CA GLU A 35 2.52 -14.53 -5.00
C GLU A 35 1.63 -14.55 -3.77
N MET A 36 0.63 -13.72 -3.75
CA MET A 36 -0.23 -13.53 -2.58
C MET A 36 -1.12 -14.72 -2.33
N ARG A 37 -1.18 -15.16 -1.07
CA ARG A 37 -2.09 -16.21 -0.62
C ARG A 37 -3.36 -15.58 -0.07
N PRO A 38 -4.47 -16.34 0.03
CA PRO A 38 -5.72 -15.81 0.57
C PRO A 38 -5.60 -15.22 1.98
N ASP A 39 -4.66 -15.71 2.78
CA ASP A 39 -4.43 -15.25 4.15
C ASP A 39 -3.25 -14.27 4.27
N SER A 40 -2.65 -13.88 3.16
CA SER A 40 -1.52 -12.93 3.17
C SER A 40 -1.99 -11.52 3.47
N ASP A 41 -1.16 -10.77 4.20
CA ASP A 41 -1.32 -9.33 4.34
C ASP A 41 -0.99 -8.67 3.01
N VAL A 42 -1.62 -7.52 2.77
CA VAL A 42 -1.30 -6.70 1.59
C VAL A 42 -0.32 -5.62 2.03
N ASP A 43 0.86 -5.61 1.42
CA ASP A 43 1.92 -4.66 1.75
C ASP A 43 1.82 -3.43 0.84
N ILE A 44 1.52 -2.28 1.44
CA ILE A 44 1.29 -1.03 0.71
C ILE A 44 2.31 0.01 1.16
N LEU A 45 2.90 0.70 0.18
CA LEU A 45 3.82 1.80 0.41
C LEU A 45 3.16 3.08 -0.10
N VAL A 46 2.95 4.04 0.79
CA VAL A 46 2.22 5.27 0.48
C VAL A 46 3.15 6.47 0.53
N THR A 47 3.08 7.32 -0.50
CA THR A 47 3.70 8.63 -0.51
C THR A 47 2.59 9.66 -0.31
N PRO A 48 2.46 10.24 0.90
CA PRO A 48 1.41 11.22 1.16
C PRO A 48 1.68 12.52 0.40
N ALA A 49 0.60 13.24 0.10
CA ALA A 49 0.71 14.62 -0.35
C ALA A 49 1.19 15.51 0.80
N PRO A 50 1.83 16.67 0.51
CA PRO A 50 2.36 17.54 1.57
C PRO A 50 1.31 18.01 2.57
N GLU A 51 0.05 18.17 2.13
CA GLU A 51 -1.04 18.62 2.99
C GLU A 51 -1.65 17.51 3.84
N ALA A 52 -1.26 16.24 3.65
CA ALA A 52 -1.84 15.13 4.38
C ALA A 52 -1.50 15.22 5.87
N THR A 53 -2.51 15.03 6.71
CA THR A 53 -2.34 15.00 8.16
C THR A 53 -2.19 13.57 8.65
N ARG A 54 -1.79 13.40 9.92
CA ARG A 54 -1.77 12.08 10.55
C ARG A 54 -3.15 11.43 10.54
N GLN A 55 -4.18 12.24 10.79
CA GLN A 55 -5.55 11.76 10.78
C GLN A 55 -5.92 11.24 9.39
N ASP A 56 -5.54 11.96 8.33
CA ASP A 56 -5.76 11.51 6.95
C ASP A 56 -5.13 10.14 6.71
N LEU A 57 -3.89 9.94 7.15
CA LEU A 57 -3.20 8.67 6.99
C LEU A 57 -3.89 7.54 7.74
N PHE A 58 -4.37 7.82 8.93
CA PHE A 58 -5.10 6.86 9.75
C PHE A 58 -6.40 6.41 9.07
N ILE A 59 -7.13 7.38 8.53
CA ILE A 59 -8.37 7.12 7.81
C ILE A 59 -8.10 6.30 6.55
N MET A 60 -7.06 6.66 5.78
CA MET A 60 -6.69 5.93 4.58
C MET A 60 -6.34 4.47 4.88
N ALA A 61 -5.58 4.23 5.95
CA ALA A 61 -5.22 2.87 6.35
C ALA A 61 -6.46 2.03 6.68
N ALA A 62 -7.39 2.61 7.42
CA ALA A 62 -8.63 1.92 7.79
C ALA A 62 -9.50 1.65 6.56
N GLU A 63 -9.63 2.63 5.67
CA GLU A 63 -10.48 2.49 4.49
C GLU A 63 -9.93 1.47 3.50
N VAL A 64 -8.62 1.42 3.28
CA VAL A 64 -8.04 0.45 2.36
C VAL A 64 -8.12 -0.97 2.92
N GLU A 65 -7.94 -1.13 4.22
CA GLU A 65 -8.10 -2.43 4.87
C GLU A 65 -9.54 -2.93 4.74
N ASP A 66 -10.49 -2.03 4.94
CA ASP A 66 -11.91 -2.33 4.78
C ASP A 66 -12.25 -2.70 3.34
N ALA A 67 -11.71 -1.95 2.38
CA ALA A 67 -11.94 -2.20 0.96
C ALA A 67 -11.35 -3.54 0.50
N LEU A 68 -10.22 -3.94 1.03
CA LEU A 68 -9.58 -5.20 0.65
C LEU A 68 -10.10 -6.40 1.44
N GLY A 69 -10.73 -6.16 2.59
CA GLY A 69 -11.27 -7.23 3.43
C GLY A 69 -10.20 -8.10 4.06
N ARG A 70 -8.98 -7.58 4.25
CA ARG A 70 -7.86 -8.30 4.86
C ARG A 70 -6.88 -7.31 5.49
N PRO A 71 -6.00 -7.79 6.36
CA PRO A 71 -5.00 -6.92 6.98
C PRO A 71 -4.09 -6.28 5.94
N VAL A 72 -3.75 -5.03 6.17
CA VAL A 72 -2.88 -4.24 5.31
C VAL A 72 -1.69 -3.77 6.12
N ASP A 73 -0.49 -4.02 5.61
CA ASP A 73 0.73 -3.45 6.15
C ASP A 73 0.94 -2.10 5.46
N PHE A 74 0.56 -1.03 6.16
CA PHE A 74 0.50 0.33 5.60
C PHE A 74 1.76 1.08 6.00
N LEU A 75 2.70 1.21 5.07
CA LEU A 75 3.96 1.89 5.30
C LEU A 75 3.99 3.23 4.58
N ILE A 76 4.62 4.20 5.22
CA ILE A 76 4.84 5.53 4.65
C ILE A 76 6.24 5.56 4.03
N ARG A 77 6.36 6.05 2.81
CA ARG A 77 7.62 6.04 2.06
C ARG A 77 8.76 6.73 2.80
N SER A 78 8.50 7.89 3.41
CA SER A 78 9.54 8.61 4.15
C SER A 78 10.07 7.80 5.34
N ASP A 79 9.20 7.03 6.00
CA ASP A 79 9.62 6.17 7.11
C ASP A 79 10.50 5.04 6.62
N VAL A 80 10.17 4.46 5.47
CA VAL A 80 10.98 3.40 4.86
C VAL A 80 12.34 3.96 4.43
N GLU A 81 12.36 5.13 3.82
CA GLU A 81 13.61 5.79 3.41
C GLU A 81 14.51 6.11 4.61
N ALA A 82 13.92 6.34 5.77
CA ALA A 82 14.65 6.63 7.00
C ALA A 82 15.08 5.36 7.76
N MET A 83 14.74 4.18 7.28
CA MET A 83 15.12 2.93 7.95
C MET A 83 16.62 2.76 8.00
N LYS A 84 17.12 2.31 9.16
CA LYS A 84 18.56 2.08 9.35
C LYS A 84 19.03 0.76 8.74
N ASN A 85 18.14 -0.22 8.65
CA ASN A 85 18.46 -1.50 8.04
C ASN A 85 18.41 -1.34 6.51
N VAL A 86 19.58 -1.21 5.89
CA VAL A 86 19.70 -0.96 4.45
C VAL A 86 19.15 -2.13 3.63
N GLU A 87 19.35 -3.35 4.07
CA GLU A 87 18.86 -4.53 3.34
C GLU A 87 17.34 -4.56 3.30
N ALA A 88 16.68 -4.31 4.44
CA ALA A 88 15.23 -4.27 4.51
C ALA A 88 14.67 -3.12 3.68
N LYS A 89 15.29 -1.94 3.78
CA LYS A 89 14.89 -0.77 2.99
C LYS A 89 14.98 -1.04 1.49
N ASP A 90 16.10 -1.58 1.04
CA ASP A 90 16.32 -1.88 -0.37
C ASP A 90 15.33 -2.93 -0.88
N LEU A 91 15.04 -3.95 -0.08
CA LEU A 91 14.09 -4.98 -0.45
C LEU A 91 12.70 -4.39 -0.71
N ILE A 92 12.25 -3.51 0.17
CA ILE A 92 10.95 -2.84 0.03
C ILE A 92 10.94 -1.94 -1.20
N LEU A 93 11.91 -1.04 -1.32
CA LEU A 93 11.92 -0.03 -2.38
C LEU A 93 12.12 -0.63 -3.77
N LYS A 94 12.92 -1.68 -3.89
CA LYS A 94 13.17 -2.33 -5.18
C LYS A 94 12.00 -3.17 -5.65
N SER A 95 11.20 -3.72 -4.73
CA SER A 95 10.05 -4.53 -5.08
C SER A 95 8.77 -3.71 -5.29
N ALA A 96 8.79 -2.43 -4.97
CA ALA A 96 7.60 -1.57 -5.01
C ALA A 96 7.15 -1.34 -6.45
N VAL A 97 5.85 -1.52 -6.69
CA VAL A 97 5.21 -1.31 -7.99
C VAL A 97 4.05 -0.34 -7.83
N ALA A 98 4.05 0.74 -8.60
CA ALA A 98 3.00 1.75 -8.52
C ALA A 98 1.66 1.17 -8.96
N VAL A 99 0.63 1.41 -8.15
CA VAL A 99 -0.74 0.98 -8.45
C VAL A 99 -1.71 2.15 -8.50
N TYR A 100 -1.34 3.30 -7.95
CA TYR A 100 -2.16 4.51 -8.02
C TYR A 100 -1.27 5.75 -8.01
N VAL A 101 -1.40 6.56 -9.06
CA VAL A 101 -0.74 7.86 -9.18
C VAL A 101 -1.81 8.83 -9.68
N PRO A 102 -2.30 9.73 -8.81
CA PRO A 102 -3.35 10.66 -9.22
C PRO A 102 -2.92 11.66 -10.29
#